data_60f72218ac605ccad5984d23c72e3442
#
_entry.id   60f72218ac605ccad5984d23c72e3442
#
_cell.length_a   1.000
_cell.length_b   1.000
_cell.length_c   1.000
_cell.angle_alpha   90.00
_cell.angle_beta   90.00
_cell.angle_gamma   90.00
#
_symmetry.space_group_name_H-M   'P 1'
#
loop_
_entity.id
_entity.type
_entity.pdbx_description
1 polymer ?
#
loop_
_entity_poly.entity_id
_entity_poly.type
_entity_poly.pdbx_seq_one_letter_code
_entity_poly.pdbx_strand_id
1 'polypeptide(L)'
;MSLLPANSVNDDDIEVYTDDTRSTVAFTYYGMRQQGVKPVVDGVQRPNQCLADFIAPKESGVKDYIGMFAVTSGLGIEKYEKRFEDAHDDYSSIMLKSLADRLAEAFAEYLHERVRKDLWGYVPDEHLSNDDMIAEKYVGIRPAPGYPACPEHTVKKEMFEVMQAEEIGMQLTESYAMFPGAAVSGFYFAHPESKYFVVGKIGMDQVENMAKRRGASIEDVERWLSPNLS
;
A
#
# COMPACT_ATOMS: atom_id res chain seq x y z
N MET A 1 -11.30 -0.68 6.52
CA MET A 1 -10.84 0.20 5.44
C MET A 1 -11.26 1.65 5.71
N SER A 2 -10.53 2.63 5.19
CA SER A 2 -10.87 4.05 5.26
C SER A 2 -10.74 4.67 3.88
N LEU A 3 -11.61 5.65 3.59
CA LEU A 3 -11.48 6.56 2.45
C LEU A 3 -11.31 7.97 3.03
N LEU A 4 -10.21 8.62 2.75
CA LEU A 4 -9.88 9.93 3.30
C LEU A 4 -9.55 10.93 2.18
N PRO A 5 -9.88 12.21 2.40
CA PRO A 5 -9.45 13.27 1.50
C PRO A 5 -7.93 13.31 1.40
N ALA A 6 -7.42 13.48 0.19
CA ALA A 6 -5.99 13.52 -0.07
C ALA A 6 -5.67 14.43 -1.25
N ASN A 7 -4.48 15.01 -1.24
CA ASN A 7 -3.88 15.68 -2.38
C ASN A 7 -2.38 15.43 -2.44
N SER A 8 -1.82 15.37 -3.64
CA SER A 8 -0.37 15.31 -3.79
C SER A 8 0.25 16.70 -3.58
N VAL A 9 1.45 16.69 -3.01
CA VAL A 9 2.27 17.88 -2.72
C VAL A 9 3.73 17.59 -3.03
N ASN A 10 4.51 18.62 -3.33
CA ASN A 10 5.96 18.51 -3.56
C ASN A 10 6.35 17.44 -4.59
N ASP A 11 5.52 17.23 -5.61
CA ASP A 11 5.66 16.24 -6.67
C ASP A 11 5.58 14.75 -6.23
N ASP A 12 6.07 14.40 -5.04
CA ASP A 12 6.26 13.02 -4.60
C ASP A 12 5.43 12.61 -3.38
N ASP A 13 4.91 13.58 -2.61
CA ASP A 13 4.24 13.33 -1.34
C ASP A 13 2.71 13.43 -1.48
N ILE A 14 1.99 12.77 -0.58
CA ILE A 14 0.54 12.83 -0.48
C ILE A 14 0.17 13.25 0.94
N GLU A 15 -0.46 14.41 1.08
CA GLU A 15 -1.14 14.79 2.33
C GLU A 15 -2.49 14.08 2.40
N VAL A 16 -2.70 13.35 3.49
CA VAL A 16 -3.96 12.71 3.84
C VAL A 16 -4.60 13.50 4.97
N TYR A 17 -5.85 13.91 4.78
CA TYR A 17 -6.53 14.81 5.73
C TYR A 17 -7.51 14.04 6.62
N THR A 18 -7.80 14.60 7.78
CA THR A 18 -8.76 14.02 8.74
C THR A 18 -10.19 14.02 8.24
N ASP A 19 -10.54 15.03 7.42
CA ASP A 19 -11.90 15.24 6.91
C ASP A 19 -11.93 16.12 5.64
N ASP A 20 -13.12 16.29 5.07
CA ASP A 20 -13.35 17.06 3.83
C ASP A 20 -13.07 18.55 3.92
N THR A 21 -12.87 19.11 5.12
CA THR A 21 -12.43 20.51 5.26
C THR A 21 -10.99 20.70 4.82
N ARG A 22 -10.18 19.62 4.82
CA ARG A 22 -8.74 19.58 4.48
C ARG A 22 -7.90 20.56 5.29
N SER A 23 -8.40 20.90 6.50
CA SER A 23 -7.73 21.85 7.40
C SER A 23 -6.66 21.18 8.27
N THR A 24 -6.77 19.88 8.49
CA THR A 24 -5.86 19.11 9.34
C THR A 24 -5.34 17.89 8.59
N VAL A 25 -4.02 17.81 8.48
CA VAL A 25 -3.33 16.64 7.92
C VAL A 25 -3.29 15.54 8.98
N ALA A 26 -3.83 14.37 8.65
CA ALA A 26 -3.75 13.18 9.48
C ALA A 26 -2.33 12.60 9.43
N PHE A 27 -1.80 12.43 8.23
CA PHE A 27 -0.40 12.07 7.99
C PHE A 27 0.02 12.44 6.56
N THR A 28 1.31 12.39 6.30
CA THR A 28 1.87 12.55 4.95
C THR A 28 2.50 11.23 4.51
N TYR A 29 2.06 10.72 3.35
CA TYR A 29 2.77 9.65 2.66
C TYR A 29 3.94 10.26 1.88
N TYR A 30 5.15 9.82 2.19
CA TYR A 30 6.36 10.25 1.51
C TYR A 30 6.68 9.29 0.36
N GLY A 31 6.35 9.71 -0.84
CA GLY A 31 6.49 8.88 -2.03
C GLY A 31 7.94 8.75 -2.50
N MET A 32 8.19 7.67 -3.24
CA MET A 32 9.46 7.38 -3.87
C MET A 32 9.29 7.35 -5.38
N ARG A 33 9.98 8.25 -6.08
CA ARG A 33 9.95 8.32 -7.55
C ARG A 33 11.01 7.41 -8.15
N GLN A 34 10.66 6.75 -9.26
CA GLN A 34 11.63 6.02 -10.07
C GLN A 34 12.81 6.93 -10.48
N GLN A 35 14.02 6.39 -10.54
CA GLN A 35 15.22 7.11 -11.02
C GLN A 35 15.79 6.52 -12.31
N GLY A 36 15.31 5.38 -12.76
CA GLY A 36 15.85 4.72 -13.95
C GLY A 36 15.67 5.54 -15.23
N VAL A 37 16.66 5.49 -16.11
CA VAL A 37 16.53 6.05 -17.45
C VAL A 37 15.51 5.24 -18.24
N LYS A 38 14.42 5.89 -18.65
CA LYS A 38 13.38 5.24 -19.46
C LYS A 38 13.77 5.23 -20.94
N PRO A 39 13.48 4.14 -21.66
CA PRO A 39 13.67 4.12 -23.09
C PRO A 39 12.75 5.14 -23.79
N VAL A 40 13.26 5.72 -24.86
CA VAL A 40 12.43 6.52 -25.79
C VAL A 40 11.65 5.57 -26.68
N VAL A 41 10.32 5.68 -26.67
CA VAL A 41 9.42 4.90 -27.55
C VAL A 41 8.63 5.89 -28.40
N ASP A 42 8.66 5.73 -29.70
CA ASP A 42 8.00 6.62 -30.68
C ASP A 42 8.37 8.12 -30.49
N GLY A 43 9.64 8.38 -30.14
CA GLY A 43 10.14 9.74 -29.92
C GLY A 43 9.75 10.36 -28.57
N VAL A 44 9.04 9.64 -27.70
CA VAL A 44 8.61 10.11 -26.38
C VAL A 44 9.32 9.32 -25.28
N GLN A 45 9.96 10.03 -24.37
CA GLN A 45 10.49 9.44 -23.14
C GLN A 45 9.38 9.39 -22.09
N ARG A 46 9.08 8.20 -21.59
CA ARG A 46 8.10 8.05 -20.49
C ARG A 46 8.64 8.67 -19.20
N PRO A 47 7.81 9.39 -18.43
CA PRO A 47 8.25 9.93 -17.15
C PRO A 47 8.54 8.83 -16.13
N ASN A 48 9.40 9.14 -15.17
CA ASN A 48 9.56 8.36 -13.96
C ASN A 48 8.32 8.52 -13.07
N GLN A 49 7.80 7.42 -12.55
CA GLN A 49 6.54 7.36 -11.82
C GLN A 49 6.74 7.40 -10.31
N CYS A 50 5.81 8.02 -9.63
CA CYS A 50 5.59 7.98 -8.18
C CYS A 50 4.11 7.71 -7.91
N LEU A 51 3.75 7.15 -6.76
CA LEU A 51 2.32 6.96 -6.41
C LEU A 51 1.57 8.30 -6.28
N ALA A 52 2.27 9.37 -5.91
CA ALA A 52 1.69 10.72 -5.86
C ALA A 52 1.14 11.21 -7.21
N ASP A 53 1.63 10.68 -8.34
CA ASP A 53 1.14 11.03 -9.68
C ASP A 53 -0.33 10.62 -9.90
N PHE A 54 -0.87 9.73 -9.05
CA PHE A 54 -2.24 9.22 -9.15
C PHE A 54 -3.20 9.89 -8.17
N ILE A 55 -2.79 10.98 -7.53
CA ILE A 55 -3.61 11.84 -6.67
C ILE A 55 -3.52 13.27 -7.19
N ALA A 56 -4.66 13.96 -7.26
CA ALA A 56 -4.71 15.32 -7.77
C ALA A 56 -3.81 16.27 -6.95
N PRO A 57 -3.00 17.13 -7.61
CA PRO A 57 -2.18 18.12 -6.91
C PRO A 57 -3.01 19.10 -6.09
N LYS A 58 -2.52 19.47 -4.90
CA LYS A 58 -3.19 20.40 -3.99
C LYS A 58 -3.46 21.76 -4.64
N GLU A 59 -2.53 22.27 -5.42
CA GLU A 59 -2.63 23.53 -6.14
C GLU A 59 -3.65 23.51 -7.29
N SER A 60 -4.06 22.32 -7.76
CA SER A 60 -5.10 22.20 -8.78
C SER A 60 -6.50 22.60 -8.27
N GLY A 61 -6.69 22.59 -6.94
CA GLY A 61 -7.97 22.81 -6.29
C GLY A 61 -8.95 21.64 -6.44
N VAL A 62 -8.56 20.57 -7.08
CA VAL A 62 -9.38 19.34 -7.19
C VAL A 62 -9.37 18.61 -5.84
N LYS A 63 -10.56 18.26 -5.36
CA LYS A 63 -10.74 17.47 -4.14
C LYS A 63 -10.63 15.99 -4.49
N ASP A 64 -9.53 15.37 -4.11
CA ASP A 64 -9.26 13.96 -4.36
C ASP A 64 -9.22 13.17 -3.05
N TYR A 65 -9.16 11.84 -3.16
CA TYR A 65 -9.23 10.91 -2.04
C TYR A 65 -8.24 9.77 -2.22
N ILE A 66 -7.81 9.20 -1.10
CA ILE A 66 -7.03 7.96 -1.04
C ILE A 66 -7.77 6.93 -0.19
N GLY A 67 -7.75 5.68 -0.62
CA GLY A 67 -8.23 4.57 0.19
C GLY A 67 -7.10 3.87 0.93
N MET A 68 -7.43 3.27 2.08
CA MET A 68 -6.54 2.40 2.84
C MET A 68 -7.30 1.16 3.30
N PHE A 69 -6.62 0.04 3.37
CA PHE A 69 -7.20 -1.19 3.89
C PHE A 69 -6.21 -2.00 4.72
N ALA A 70 -6.77 -2.78 5.62
CA ALA A 70 -6.10 -3.86 6.33
C ALA A 70 -7.10 -5.00 6.49
N VAL A 71 -6.70 -6.20 6.12
CA VAL A 71 -7.49 -7.43 6.20
C VAL A 71 -6.65 -8.55 6.78
N THR A 72 -7.30 -9.47 7.48
CA THR A 72 -6.64 -10.67 8.01
C THR A 72 -7.58 -11.86 8.02
N SER A 73 -7.02 -13.03 7.83
CA SER A 73 -7.66 -14.33 8.06
C SER A 73 -6.94 -15.14 9.16
N GLY A 74 -5.99 -14.51 9.85
CA GLY A 74 -5.15 -15.17 10.85
C GLY A 74 -5.67 -15.13 12.29
N LEU A 75 -6.79 -14.46 12.56
CA LEU A 75 -7.30 -14.34 13.92
C LEU A 75 -7.68 -15.70 14.52
N GLY A 76 -7.02 -16.08 15.62
CA GLY A 76 -7.31 -17.30 16.37
C GLY A 76 -6.75 -18.58 15.77
N ILE A 77 -5.87 -18.50 14.77
CA ILE A 77 -5.20 -19.69 14.22
C ILE A 77 -4.13 -20.24 15.18
N GLU A 78 -3.60 -19.45 16.09
CA GLU A 78 -2.48 -19.78 16.98
C GLU A 78 -2.76 -21.03 17.82
N LYS A 79 -4.01 -21.21 18.25
CA LYS A 79 -4.39 -22.40 19.03
C LYS A 79 -4.33 -23.71 18.21
N TYR A 80 -4.55 -23.61 16.90
CA TYR A 80 -4.45 -24.75 15.99
C TYR A 80 -3.01 -25.00 15.59
N GLU A 81 -2.24 -23.93 15.36
CA GLU A 81 -0.79 -24.01 15.15
C GLU A 81 -0.13 -24.74 16.32
N LYS A 82 -0.39 -24.26 17.55
CA LYS A 82 0.14 -24.90 18.77
C LYS A 82 -0.24 -26.39 18.87
N ARG A 83 -1.46 -26.77 18.48
CA ARG A 83 -1.88 -28.18 18.47
C ARG A 83 -1.04 -29.02 17.52
N PHE A 84 -0.71 -28.50 16.35
CA PHE A 84 0.13 -29.19 15.37
C PHE A 84 1.58 -29.23 15.84
N GLU A 85 2.09 -28.15 16.40
CA GLU A 85 3.44 -28.09 16.98
C GLU A 85 3.60 -29.10 18.13
N ASP A 86 2.65 -29.16 19.06
CA ASP A 86 2.64 -30.10 20.18
C ASP A 86 2.59 -31.59 19.70
N ALA A 87 2.00 -31.83 18.52
CA ALA A 87 1.96 -33.13 17.86
C ALA A 87 3.16 -33.41 16.94
N HIS A 88 4.10 -32.47 16.81
CA HIS A 88 5.21 -32.52 15.84
C HIS A 88 4.74 -32.71 14.39
N ASP A 89 3.57 -32.12 14.05
CA ASP A 89 2.97 -32.16 12.72
C ASP A 89 3.26 -30.85 11.97
N ASP A 90 4.49 -30.70 11.52
CA ASP A 90 4.95 -29.53 10.76
C ASP A 90 4.16 -29.34 9.46
N TYR A 91 3.75 -30.45 8.81
CA TYR A 91 3.00 -30.39 7.57
C TYR A 91 1.64 -29.69 7.76
N SER A 92 0.87 -30.09 8.76
CA SER A 92 -0.44 -29.47 9.03
C SER A 92 -0.29 -28.02 9.52
N SER A 93 0.76 -27.69 10.28
CA SER A 93 1.06 -26.32 10.68
C SER A 93 1.34 -25.43 9.48
N ILE A 94 2.22 -25.85 8.56
CA ILE A 94 2.54 -25.13 7.33
C ILE A 94 1.29 -24.98 6.43
N MET A 95 0.51 -26.07 6.30
CA MET A 95 -0.72 -26.04 5.49
C MET A 95 -1.73 -25.03 6.04
N LEU A 96 -1.94 -25.00 7.36
CA LEU A 96 -2.83 -24.03 8.00
C LEU A 96 -2.42 -22.58 7.70
N LYS A 97 -1.12 -22.27 7.88
CA LYS A 97 -0.57 -20.94 7.59
C LYS A 97 -0.76 -20.55 6.12
N SER A 98 -0.44 -21.48 5.22
CA SER A 98 -0.57 -21.25 3.77
C SER A 98 -2.03 -21.02 3.35
N LEU A 99 -2.98 -21.76 3.94
CA LEU A 99 -4.41 -21.54 3.68
C LEU A 99 -4.88 -20.19 4.23
N ALA A 100 -4.44 -19.81 5.43
CA ALA A 100 -4.75 -18.51 5.99
C ALA A 100 -4.21 -17.37 5.11
N ASP A 101 -2.97 -17.45 4.65
CA ASP A 101 -2.39 -16.46 3.72
C ASP A 101 -3.21 -16.33 2.42
N ARG A 102 -3.59 -17.46 1.82
CA ARG A 102 -4.44 -17.45 0.61
C ARG A 102 -5.81 -16.83 0.84
N LEU A 103 -6.42 -17.05 2.00
CA LEU A 103 -7.69 -16.43 2.36
C LEU A 103 -7.55 -14.93 2.58
N ALA A 104 -6.45 -14.46 3.20
CA ALA A 104 -6.19 -13.03 3.36
C ALA A 104 -6.00 -12.34 2.00
N GLU A 105 -5.25 -12.94 1.08
CA GLU A 105 -5.08 -12.43 -0.29
C GLU A 105 -6.41 -12.40 -1.06
N ALA A 106 -7.19 -13.49 -1.01
CA ALA A 106 -8.50 -13.53 -1.64
C ALA A 106 -9.46 -12.48 -1.06
N PHE A 107 -9.39 -12.23 0.24
CA PHE A 107 -10.18 -11.19 0.88
C PHE A 107 -9.74 -9.79 0.44
N ALA A 108 -8.43 -9.53 0.31
CA ALA A 108 -7.92 -8.27 -0.22
C ALA A 108 -8.41 -8.02 -1.66
N GLU A 109 -8.44 -9.06 -2.51
CA GLU A 109 -8.97 -9.01 -3.88
C GLU A 109 -10.46 -8.68 -3.90
N TYR A 110 -11.25 -9.44 -3.13
CA TYR A 110 -12.69 -9.22 -2.99
C TYR A 110 -13.02 -7.83 -2.44
N LEU A 111 -12.29 -7.37 -1.42
CA LEU A 111 -12.49 -6.04 -0.87
C LEU A 111 -12.18 -4.95 -1.91
N HIS A 112 -11.14 -5.13 -2.73
CA HIS A 112 -10.82 -4.19 -3.82
C HIS A 112 -11.94 -4.13 -4.87
N GLU A 113 -12.54 -5.26 -5.25
CA GLU A 113 -13.73 -5.28 -6.10
C GLU A 113 -14.88 -4.47 -5.48
N ARG A 114 -15.17 -4.71 -4.18
CA ARG A 114 -16.20 -3.98 -3.46
C ARG A 114 -15.91 -2.48 -3.38
N VAL A 115 -14.65 -2.10 -3.23
CA VAL A 115 -14.22 -0.68 -3.24
C VAL A 115 -14.51 -0.05 -4.59
N ARG A 116 -14.14 -0.70 -5.68
CA ARG A 116 -14.37 -0.20 -7.04
C ARG A 116 -15.85 -0.03 -7.37
N LYS A 117 -16.67 -1.00 -6.99
CA LYS A 117 -18.08 -1.08 -7.38
C LYS A 117 -19.04 -0.36 -6.43
N ASP A 118 -18.81 -0.49 -5.12
CA ASP A 118 -19.79 -0.11 -4.11
C ASP A 118 -19.26 0.93 -3.11
N LEU A 119 -18.14 0.63 -2.41
CA LEU A 119 -17.73 1.39 -1.23
C LEU A 119 -17.14 2.77 -1.58
N TRP A 120 -16.39 2.85 -2.65
CA TRP A 120 -15.97 4.09 -3.29
C TRP A 120 -16.77 4.34 -4.57
N GLY A 121 -17.05 3.26 -5.34
CA GLY A 121 -17.99 3.29 -6.44
C GLY A 121 -17.50 4.03 -7.68
N TYR A 122 -16.20 4.05 -7.94
CA TYR A 122 -15.66 4.74 -9.11
C TYR A 122 -15.80 3.93 -10.42
N VAL A 123 -16.15 2.64 -10.34
CA VAL A 123 -16.48 1.78 -11.50
C VAL A 123 -17.68 0.89 -11.15
N PRO A 124 -18.89 1.46 -10.92
CA PRO A 124 -20.04 0.71 -10.42
C PRO A 124 -20.52 -0.40 -11.37
N ASP A 125 -20.32 -0.21 -12.66
CA ASP A 125 -20.76 -1.15 -13.70
C ASP A 125 -19.66 -2.13 -14.12
N GLU A 126 -18.61 -2.31 -13.31
CA GLU A 126 -17.53 -3.25 -13.62
C GLU A 126 -18.03 -4.70 -13.64
N HIS A 127 -17.73 -5.42 -14.72
CA HIS A 127 -17.98 -6.83 -14.87
C HIS A 127 -16.73 -7.55 -15.36
N LEU A 128 -15.91 -8.04 -14.42
CA LEU A 128 -14.67 -8.76 -14.70
C LEU A 128 -14.82 -10.23 -14.32
N SER A 129 -14.27 -11.11 -15.17
CA SER A 129 -14.07 -12.51 -14.84
C SER A 129 -12.93 -12.67 -13.83
N ASN A 130 -12.81 -13.84 -13.21
CA ASN A 130 -11.65 -14.14 -12.36
C ASN A 130 -10.32 -14.01 -13.13
N ASP A 131 -10.30 -14.44 -14.40
CA ASP A 131 -9.10 -14.32 -15.23
C ASP A 131 -8.75 -12.85 -15.54
N ASP A 132 -9.75 -11.99 -15.70
CA ASP A 132 -9.54 -10.54 -15.88
C ASP A 132 -9.03 -9.89 -14.59
N MET A 133 -9.52 -10.32 -13.42
CA MET A 133 -9.01 -9.84 -12.13
C MET A 133 -7.57 -10.27 -11.89
N ILE A 134 -7.22 -11.53 -12.19
CA ILE A 134 -5.84 -12.04 -12.11
C ILE A 134 -4.92 -11.28 -13.08
N ALA A 135 -5.43 -10.91 -14.25
CA ALA A 135 -4.72 -10.13 -15.26
C ALA A 135 -4.69 -8.61 -14.96
N GLU A 136 -5.17 -8.18 -13.79
CA GLU A 136 -5.20 -6.79 -13.31
C GLU A 136 -5.87 -5.82 -14.31
N LYS A 137 -6.96 -6.25 -14.98
CA LYS A 137 -7.69 -5.42 -15.96
C LYS A 137 -8.67 -4.44 -15.34
N TYR A 138 -8.73 -4.37 -14.03
CA TYR A 138 -9.54 -3.40 -13.30
C TYR A 138 -8.93 -2.00 -13.35
N VAL A 139 -9.75 -0.99 -13.14
CA VAL A 139 -9.34 0.41 -12.98
C VAL A 139 -8.86 0.65 -11.55
N GLY A 140 -7.79 1.42 -11.41
CA GLY A 140 -7.20 1.67 -10.09
C GLY A 140 -6.15 0.62 -9.71
N ILE A 141 -5.47 0.85 -8.60
CA ILE A 141 -4.47 -0.07 -8.04
C ILE A 141 -4.57 -0.15 -6.52
N ARG A 142 -4.05 -1.23 -5.94
CA ARG A 142 -3.93 -1.43 -4.47
C ARG A 142 -2.48 -1.70 -4.04
N PRO A 143 -1.56 -0.75 -4.19
CA PRO A 143 -0.18 -0.95 -3.78
C PRO A 143 -0.07 -1.12 -2.27
N ALA A 144 0.84 -2.01 -1.84
CA ALA A 144 1.09 -2.29 -0.43
C ALA A 144 2.49 -1.83 -0.01
N PRO A 145 2.65 -1.28 1.21
CA PRO A 145 3.97 -0.96 1.77
C PRO A 145 4.87 -2.20 1.87
N GLY A 146 6.11 -2.08 1.38
CA GLY A 146 7.07 -3.17 1.23
C GLY A 146 7.08 -3.83 -0.15
N TYR A 147 6.17 -3.42 -1.05
CA TYR A 147 6.12 -3.89 -2.44
C TYR A 147 6.78 -2.91 -3.42
N PRO A 148 7.06 -3.32 -4.66
CA PRO A 148 7.90 -2.56 -5.59
C PRO A 148 7.50 -1.11 -5.85
N ALA A 149 6.19 -0.77 -5.82
CA ALA A 149 5.71 0.60 -6.02
C ALA A 149 5.71 1.45 -4.73
N CYS A 150 5.79 0.81 -3.55
CA CYS A 150 5.77 1.42 -2.23
C CYS A 150 6.77 0.69 -1.31
N PRO A 151 8.09 0.80 -1.54
CA PRO A 151 9.08 -0.06 -0.90
C PRO A 151 9.24 0.16 0.61
N GLU A 152 8.85 1.32 1.12
CA GLU A 152 9.02 1.73 2.50
C GLU A 152 7.87 1.19 3.38
N HIS A 153 8.23 0.61 4.54
CA HIS A 153 7.28 -0.08 5.43
C HIS A 153 6.69 0.79 6.54
N THR A 154 7.36 1.89 6.92
CA THR A 154 7.02 2.61 8.16
C THR A 154 5.67 3.31 8.09
N VAL A 155 5.19 3.66 6.88
CA VAL A 155 3.86 4.25 6.67
C VAL A 155 2.72 3.36 7.17
N LYS A 156 2.95 2.07 7.37
CA LYS A 156 1.95 1.18 7.98
C LYS A 156 1.53 1.63 9.37
N LYS A 157 2.41 2.31 10.10
CA LYS A 157 2.08 2.85 11.44
C LYS A 157 0.91 3.83 11.34
N GLU A 158 1.07 4.86 10.52
CA GLU A 158 0.04 5.88 10.33
C GLU A 158 -1.24 5.29 9.73
N MET A 159 -1.11 4.34 8.78
CA MET A 159 -2.26 3.63 8.20
C MET A 159 -3.04 2.87 9.28
N PHE A 160 -2.37 2.12 10.16
CA PHE A 160 -3.01 1.32 11.22
C PHE A 160 -3.66 2.20 12.28
N GLU A 161 -3.01 3.31 12.67
CA GLU A 161 -3.57 4.29 13.58
C GLU A 161 -4.86 4.92 13.02
N VAL A 162 -4.82 5.39 11.78
CA VAL A 162 -5.97 6.03 11.12
C VAL A 162 -7.12 5.06 10.88
N MET A 163 -6.82 3.81 10.52
CA MET A 163 -7.85 2.77 10.33
C MET A 163 -8.32 2.13 11.63
N GLN A 164 -7.69 2.44 12.76
CA GLN A 164 -7.95 1.78 14.05
C GLN A 164 -7.83 0.26 13.94
N ALA A 165 -6.78 -0.21 13.26
CA ALA A 165 -6.62 -1.63 12.92
C ALA A 165 -6.50 -2.54 14.16
N GLU A 166 -6.08 -2.00 15.30
CA GLU A 166 -6.03 -2.74 16.57
C GLU A 166 -7.43 -3.16 17.09
N GLU A 167 -8.48 -2.40 16.74
CA GLU A 167 -9.86 -2.74 17.12
C GLU A 167 -10.34 -4.05 16.48
N ILE A 168 -9.78 -4.42 15.33
CA ILE A 168 -10.06 -5.68 14.67
C ILE A 168 -8.99 -6.75 14.95
N GLY A 169 -8.10 -6.52 15.93
CA GLY A 169 -7.08 -7.47 16.37
C GLY A 169 -5.83 -7.52 15.49
N MET A 170 -5.62 -6.53 14.62
CA MET A 170 -4.40 -6.42 13.82
C MET A 170 -3.39 -5.47 14.47
N GLN A 171 -2.14 -5.87 14.55
CA GLN A 171 -1.06 -5.10 15.18
C GLN A 171 0.18 -5.07 14.27
N LEU A 172 1.10 -4.17 14.57
CA LEU A 172 2.42 -4.10 13.96
C LEU A 172 3.51 -4.46 14.97
N THR A 173 4.49 -5.23 14.52
CA THR A 173 5.74 -5.42 15.27
C THR A 173 6.62 -4.17 15.19
N GLU A 174 7.71 -4.14 15.96
CA GLU A 174 8.71 -3.05 15.90
C GLU A 174 9.32 -2.88 14.50
N SER A 175 9.35 -3.94 13.69
CA SER A 175 9.84 -3.92 12.30
C SER A 175 8.73 -3.69 11.26
N TYR A 176 7.54 -3.27 11.72
CA TYR A 176 6.36 -3.05 10.86
C TYR A 176 5.85 -4.31 10.15
N ALA A 177 6.16 -5.51 10.63
CA ALA A 177 5.48 -6.71 10.21
C ALA A 177 4.08 -6.77 10.84
N MET A 178 3.10 -7.28 10.09
CA MET A 178 1.73 -7.40 10.58
C MET A 178 1.55 -8.64 11.46
N PHE A 179 0.76 -8.51 12.51
CA PHE A 179 0.27 -9.63 13.31
C PHE A 179 -1.27 -9.57 13.37
N PRO A 180 -2.00 -10.69 13.13
CA PRO A 180 -1.49 -12.01 12.73
C PRO A 180 -0.76 -11.99 11.38
N GLY A 181 0.10 -12.98 11.09
CA GLY A 181 0.91 -13.04 9.88
C GLY A 181 0.09 -13.11 8.59
N ALA A 182 -1.02 -13.88 8.60
CA ALA A 182 -1.95 -13.96 7.47
C ALA A 182 -2.78 -12.67 7.32
N ALA A 183 -2.15 -11.61 6.85
CA ALA A 183 -2.72 -10.27 6.75
C ALA A 183 -2.19 -9.53 5.51
N VAL A 184 -3.03 -8.67 4.96
CA VAL A 184 -2.68 -7.77 3.84
C VAL A 184 -3.12 -6.36 4.19
N SER A 185 -2.28 -5.36 3.92
CA SER A 185 -2.64 -3.95 4.04
C SER A 185 -2.06 -3.14 2.89
N GLY A 186 -2.73 -2.08 2.51
CA GLY A 186 -2.30 -1.25 1.40
C GLY A 186 -3.17 -0.02 1.20
N PHE A 187 -2.87 0.68 0.11
CA PHE A 187 -3.62 1.82 -0.36
C PHE A 187 -4.55 1.45 -1.52
N TYR A 188 -5.55 2.29 -1.79
CA TYR A 188 -6.33 2.28 -3.01
C TYR A 188 -6.16 3.61 -3.74
N PHE A 189 -5.83 3.54 -5.02
CA PHE A 189 -5.78 4.67 -5.94
C PHE A 189 -6.82 4.44 -7.03
N ALA A 190 -7.73 5.39 -7.21
CA ALA A 190 -8.84 5.29 -8.16
C ALA A 190 -8.53 5.93 -9.53
N HIS A 191 -7.35 6.52 -9.70
CA HIS A 191 -7.00 7.20 -10.94
C HIS A 191 -7.06 6.24 -12.14
N PRO A 192 -7.73 6.58 -13.24
CA PRO A 192 -7.94 5.65 -14.37
C PRO A 192 -6.65 5.23 -15.07
N GLU A 193 -5.60 6.04 -15.00
CA GLU A 193 -4.29 5.71 -15.57
C GLU A 193 -3.32 5.11 -14.55
N SER A 194 -3.79 4.86 -13.31
CA SER A 194 -2.94 4.22 -12.30
C SER A 194 -2.56 2.82 -12.73
N LYS A 195 -1.32 2.45 -12.46
CA LYS A 195 -0.77 1.14 -12.78
C LYS A 195 0.33 0.79 -11.81
N TYR A 196 0.57 -0.50 -11.63
CA TYR A 196 1.70 -0.98 -10.86
C TYR A 196 3.01 -0.67 -11.59
N PHE A 197 4.01 -0.29 -10.82
CA PHE A 197 5.36 -0.03 -11.29
C PHE A 197 6.38 -0.45 -10.23
N VAL A 198 7.64 -0.50 -10.63
CA VAL A 198 8.75 -0.84 -9.73
C VAL A 198 9.58 0.42 -9.55
N VAL A 199 9.73 0.90 -8.32
CA VAL A 199 10.65 2.00 -7.99
C VAL A 199 12.07 1.61 -8.40
N GLY A 200 12.47 0.37 -8.07
CA GLY A 200 13.78 -0.15 -8.43
C GLY A 200 14.89 0.34 -7.51
N LYS A 201 16.08 0.47 -8.06
CA LYS A 201 17.24 0.99 -7.33
C LYS A 201 17.17 2.51 -7.23
N ILE A 202 17.57 3.03 -6.08
CA ILE A 202 17.61 4.46 -5.75
C ILE A 202 19.04 4.86 -5.37
N GLY A 203 19.38 6.11 -5.64
CA GLY A 203 20.65 6.71 -5.24
C GLY A 203 20.55 7.46 -3.91
N MET A 204 21.70 7.87 -3.41
CA MET A 204 21.81 8.64 -2.16
C MET A 204 21.07 9.99 -2.23
N ASP A 205 20.97 10.59 -3.40
CA ASP A 205 20.22 11.83 -3.63
C ASP A 205 18.74 11.69 -3.26
N GLN A 206 18.11 10.53 -3.54
CA GLN A 206 16.74 10.24 -3.08
C GLN A 206 16.66 9.98 -1.58
N VAL A 207 17.65 9.30 -1.02
CA VAL A 207 17.72 9.07 0.43
C VAL A 207 17.79 10.39 1.17
N GLU A 208 18.71 11.28 0.77
CA GLU A 208 18.87 12.62 1.34
C GLU A 208 17.59 13.47 1.17
N ASN A 209 16.98 13.42 -0.01
CA ASN A 209 15.74 14.13 -0.30
C ASN A 209 14.59 13.63 0.59
N MET A 210 14.40 12.32 0.72
CA MET A 210 13.39 11.75 1.59
C MET A 210 13.65 12.08 3.06
N ALA A 211 14.90 11.97 3.53
CA ALA A 211 15.28 12.32 4.89
C ALA A 211 14.90 13.77 5.21
N LYS A 212 15.19 14.70 4.29
CA LYS A 212 14.82 16.12 4.43
C LYS A 212 13.31 16.33 4.46
N ARG A 213 12.55 15.73 3.53
CA ARG A 213 11.08 15.89 3.46
C ARG A 213 10.41 15.34 4.72
N ARG A 214 10.91 14.22 5.23
CA ARG A 214 10.35 13.51 6.38
C ARG A 214 10.85 14.06 7.73
N GLY A 215 11.93 14.83 7.76
CA GLY A 215 12.59 15.26 9.00
C GLY A 215 13.25 14.10 9.75
N ALA A 216 13.69 13.06 9.03
CA ALA A 216 14.37 11.89 9.55
C ALA A 216 15.88 11.96 9.35
N SER A 217 16.65 11.09 10.02
CA SER A 217 18.08 10.96 9.74
C SER A 217 18.32 10.20 8.42
N ILE A 218 19.45 10.45 7.78
CA ILE A 218 19.86 9.71 6.56
C ILE A 218 19.99 8.22 6.91
N GLU A 219 20.58 7.89 8.04
CA GLU A 219 20.80 6.53 8.52
C GLU A 219 19.47 5.77 8.71
N ASP A 220 18.41 6.43 9.18
CA ASP A 220 17.10 5.83 9.31
C ASP A 220 16.49 5.52 7.94
N VAL A 221 16.57 6.46 6.99
CA VAL A 221 16.05 6.27 5.64
C VAL A 221 16.83 5.19 4.89
N GLU A 222 18.16 5.15 5.01
CA GLU A 222 18.99 4.06 4.47
C GLU A 222 18.56 2.70 5.02
N ARG A 223 18.30 2.60 6.32
CA ARG A 223 17.84 1.37 6.96
C ARG A 223 16.47 0.95 6.42
N TRP A 224 15.53 1.89 6.27
CA TRP A 224 14.18 1.58 5.76
C TRP A 224 14.17 1.17 4.29
N LEU A 225 15.08 1.73 3.49
CA LEU A 225 15.16 1.51 2.05
C LEU A 225 16.31 0.61 1.63
N SER A 226 16.98 -0.04 2.58
CA SER A 226 18.17 -0.87 2.32
C SER A 226 18.04 -1.87 1.15
N PRO A 227 16.89 -2.51 0.90
CA PRO A 227 16.74 -3.40 -0.26
C PRO A 227 16.78 -2.68 -1.61
N ASN A 228 16.51 -1.38 -1.63
CA ASN A 228 16.43 -0.55 -2.84
C ASN A 228 17.69 0.26 -3.10
N LEU A 229 18.64 0.33 -2.16
CA LEU A 229 19.88 1.08 -2.36
C LEU A 229 20.73 0.46 -3.47
N SER A 230 21.38 1.33 -4.27
CA SER A 230 22.27 0.99 -5.39
C SER A 230 23.71 0.78 -4.92
#